data_1e93aa27e7fa31aeee5af326ed95da63
#
_entry.id   1e93aa27e7fa31aeee5af326ed95da63
#
_cell.length_a   1.000
_cell.length_b   1.000
_cell.length_c   1.000
_cell.angle_alpha   90.00
_cell.angle_beta   90.00
_cell.angle_gamma   90.00
#
_symmetry.space_group_name_H-M   'P 1'
#
loop_
_entity.id
_entity.type
_entity.pdbx_description
1 polymer ?
#
loop_
_entity_poly.entity_id
_entity_poly.type
_entity_poly.pdbx_seq_one_letter_code
_entity_poly.pdbx_strand_id
1 'polypeptide(L)'
;MNYLKILIISFFTFPVIAGEGTSSLLIYGDSISAGYGMEKEEQWSKDLEVLFKKDNFKIKIFNSSVSGETTGGGVSRINKVLDELKPSYVLLELGGNDALRGYPPDKIYQNLMTMINACKDRGIEVFLMQIKILPNYGKRYQTQFESVYSKVAVASGVTLIPFMLEEVALNKELMFDDGIHPNEAAQPLIAKFVFESLREYLK
;
A
#
# COMPACT_ATOMS: atom_id res chain seq x y z
N MET A 1 -67.11 27.75 9.16
CA MET A 1 -66.42 27.47 7.91
C MET A 1 -64.91 27.56 8.20
N ASN A 2 -64.31 26.40 8.52
CA ASN A 2 -62.89 26.30 8.94
C ASN A 2 -62.02 26.06 7.70
N TYR A 3 -61.14 27.02 7.36
CA TYR A 3 -60.15 26.87 6.29
C TYR A 3 -58.90 26.18 6.85
N LEU A 4 -58.69 24.93 6.41
CA LEU A 4 -57.48 24.15 6.66
C LEU A 4 -56.32 24.71 5.79
N LYS A 5 -55.34 25.37 6.42
CA LYS A 5 -54.14 25.84 5.72
C LYS A 5 -53.18 24.66 5.57
N ILE A 6 -53.03 24.14 4.36
CA ILE A 6 -52.03 23.11 4.02
C ILE A 6 -50.69 23.82 3.87
N LEU A 7 -49.74 23.51 4.76
CA LEU A 7 -48.36 23.98 4.68
C LEU A 7 -47.58 23.02 3.75
N ILE A 8 -47.28 23.43 2.54
CA ILE A 8 -46.43 22.66 1.63
C ILE A 8 -44.98 22.95 2.01
N ILE A 9 -44.32 21.96 2.67
CA ILE A 9 -42.88 22.00 2.94
C ILE A 9 -42.18 21.45 1.69
N SER A 10 -41.60 22.36 0.91
CA SER A 10 -40.77 22.00 -0.25
C SER A 10 -39.36 21.59 0.23
N PHE A 11 -39.03 20.29 0.16
CA PHE A 11 -37.69 19.82 0.39
C PHE A 11 -36.81 20.15 -0.83
N PHE A 12 -36.02 21.21 -0.72
CA PHE A 12 -34.92 21.46 -1.65
C PHE A 12 -33.80 20.47 -1.36
N THR A 13 -33.70 19.39 -2.16
CA THR A 13 -32.52 18.55 -2.21
C THR A 13 -31.44 19.27 -3.03
N PHE A 14 -30.48 19.88 -2.33
CA PHE A 14 -29.27 20.34 -3.00
C PHE A 14 -28.48 19.10 -3.46
N PRO A 15 -28.09 19.01 -4.75
CA PRO A 15 -27.15 18.01 -5.16
C PRO A 15 -25.84 18.29 -4.42
N VAL A 16 -25.38 17.33 -3.62
CA VAL A 16 -24.00 17.32 -3.12
C VAL A 16 -23.13 17.13 -4.34
N ILE A 17 -22.60 18.21 -4.87
CA ILE A 17 -21.51 18.15 -5.85
C ILE A 17 -20.32 17.62 -5.05
N ALA A 18 -20.09 16.30 -5.13
CA ALA A 18 -18.82 15.72 -4.72
C ALA A 18 -17.77 16.44 -5.56
N GLY A 19 -17.00 17.32 -4.94
CA GLY A 19 -15.90 17.99 -5.59
C GLY A 19 -15.00 16.92 -6.17
N GLU A 20 -14.56 17.07 -7.43
CA GLU A 20 -13.53 16.23 -8.05
C GLU A 20 -12.20 16.41 -7.29
N GLY A 21 -12.14 15.90 -6.07
CA GLY A 21 -10.91 15.83 -5.29
C GLY A 21 -9.99 14.84 -5.97
N THR A 22 -8.79 15.27 -6.31
CA THR A 22 -7.75 14.38 -6.81
C THR A 22 -7.49 13.31 -5.77
N SER A 23 -7.82 12.05 -6.05
CA SER A 23 -7.53 10.92 -5.18
C SER A 23 -6.01 10.78 -4.97
N SER A 24 -5.60 10.20 -3.85
CA SER A 24 -4.18 10.01 -3.57
C SER A 24 -3.89 8.61 -3.03
N LEU A 25 -2.76 8.06 -3.47
CA LEU A 25 -2.22 6.78 -3.04
C LEU A 25 -0.95 7.03 -2.21
N LEU A 26 -0.97 6.60 -0.97
CA LEU A 26 0.21 6.55 -0.12
C LEU A 26 0.89 5.19 -0.28
N ILE A 27 2.14 5.16 -0.70
CA ILE A 27 3.02 4.02 -0.62
C ILE A 27 3.69 4.08 0.76
N TYR A 28 3.47 3.03 1.56
CA TYR A 28 3.97 2.94 2.93
C TYR A 28 4.72 1.63 3.10
N GLY A 29 6.03 1.68 2.87
CA GLY A 29 6.88 0.50 2.73
C GLY A 29 8.27 0.69 3.31
N ASP A 30 9.14 -0.24 2.94
CA ASP A 30 10.54 -0.26 3.35
C ASP A 30 11.51 0.16 2.23
N SER A 31 12.71 -0.43 2.18
CA SER A 31 13.74 -0.10 1.20
C SER A 31 13.35 -0.41 -0.24
N ILE A 32 12.49 -1.41 -0.46
CA ILE A 32 12.03 -1.77 -1.81
C ILE A 32 11.20 -0.62 -2.40
N SER A 33 10.31 -0.07 -1.60
CA SER A 33 9.46 1.05 -2.02
C SER A 33 10.15 2.41 -1.88
N ALA A 34 11.15 2.54 -0.99
CA ALA A 34 11.97 3.75 -0.87
C ALA A 34 12.99 3.93 -2.02
N GLY A 35 13.18 2.90 -2.86
CA GLY A 35 14.14 2.93 -3.95
C GLY A 35 15.59 2.92 -3.48
N TYR A 36 15.94 1.93 -2.64
CA TYR A 36 17.29 1.77 -2.13
C TYR A 36 18.33 1.74 -3.26
N GLY A 37 19.38 2.56 -3.12
CA GLY A 37 20.49 2.62 -4.10
C GLY A 37 20.19 3.39 -5.39
N MET A 38 19.02 4.05 -5.50
CA MET A 38 18.58 4.76 -6.70
C MET A 38 18.25 6.22 -6.42
N GLU A 39 18.38 7.05 -7.45
CA GLU A 39 17.86 8.41 -7.40
C GLU A 39 16.32 8.40 -7.40
N LYS A 40 15.73 9.49 -6.93
CA LYS A 40 14.28 9.56 -6.73
C LYS A 40 13.49 9.38 -8.03
N GLU A 41 14.02 9.85 -9.13
CA GLU A 41 13.44 9.82 -10.47
C GLU A 41 13.43 8.41 -11.07
N GLU A 42 14.30 7.53 -10.58
CA GLU A 42 14.48 6.16 -11.06
C GLU A 42 13.62 5.14 -10.31
N GLN A 43 12.93 5.57 -9.26
CA GLN A 43 12.12 4.68 -8.41
C GLN A 43 10.82 4.26 -9.10
N TRP A 44 10.40 3.02 -8.92
CA TRP A 44 9.16 2.48 -9.48
C TRP A 44 7.92 3.31 -9.16
N SER A 45 7.91 4.02 -8.03
CA SER A 45 6.81 4.92 -7.68
C SER A 45 6.66 6.09 -8.66
N LYS A 46 7.74 6.51 -9.32
CA LYS A 46 7.71 7.52 -10.38
C LYS A 46 7.18 6.96 -11.69
N ASP A 47 7.63 5.78 -12.07
CA ASP A 47 7.08 5.08 -13.23
C ASP A 47 5.59 4.80 -13.05
N LEU A 48 5.16 4.44 -11.84
CA LEU A 48 3.74 4.25 -11.50
C LEU A 48 2.93 5.54 -11.70
N GLU A 49 3.47 6.68 -11.30
CA GLU A 49 2.85 8.00 -11.51
C GLU A 49 2.65 8.30 -13.01
N VAL A 50 3.64 7.94 -13.84
CA VAL A 50 3.57 8.07 -15.30
C VAL A 50 2.51 7.14 -15.88
N LEU A 51 2.43 5.89 -15.42
CA LEU A 51 1.43 4.92 -15.88
C LEU A 51 0.01 5.37 -15.56
N PHE A 52 -0.25 5.82 -14.33
CA PHE A 52 -1.56 6.35 -13.95
C PHE A 52 -1.95 7.57 -14.80
N LYS A 53 -1.02 8.48 -15.02
CA LYS A 53 -1.26 9.66 -15.85
C LYS A 53 -1.57 9.28 -17.31
N LYS A 54 -0.85 8.30 -17.87
CA LYS A 54 -1.06 7.81 -19.24
C LYS A 54 -2.45 7.18 -19.41
N ASP A 55 -2.95 6.52 -18.39
CA ASP A 55 -4.26 5.85 -18.38
C ASP A 55 -5.38 6.78 -17.84
N ASN A 56 -5.12 8.10 -17.76
CA ASN A 56 -6.04 9.16 -17.34
C ASN A 56 -6.53 9.07 -15.88
N PHE A 57 -5.84 8.35 -15.01
CA PHE A 57 -6.13 8.40 -13.58
C PHE A 57 -5.65 9.73 -12.98
N LYS A 58 -6.53 10.41 -12.24
CA LYS A 58 -6.20 11.63 -11.48
C LYS A 58 -5.77 11.26 -10.06
N ILE A 59 -4.66 10.52 -9.93
CA ILE A 59 -4.16 10.03 -8.65
C ILE A 59 -2.81 10.68 -8.37
N LYS A 60 -2.68 11.27 -7.17
CA LYS A 60 -1.39 11.76 -6.65
C LYS A 60 -0.73 10.64 -5.85
N ILE A 61 0.55 10.38 -6.12
CA ILE A 61 1.34 9.40 -5.35
C ILE A 61 2.14 10.12 -4.28
N PHE A 62 2.03 9.62 -3.04
CA PHE A 62 2.91 9.94 -1.94
C PHE A 62 3.73 8.70 -1.59
N ASN A 63 5.03 8.80 -1.57
CA ASN A 63 5.90 7.74 -1.10
C ASN A 63 6.51 8.15 0.26
N SER A 64 6.07 7.47 1.32
CA SER A 64 6.56 7.65 2.69
C SER A 64 7.30 6.41 3.20
N SER A 65 7.87 5.62 2.28
CA SER A 65 8.66 4.44 2.60
C SER A 65 10.01 4.82 3.20
N VAL A 66 10.53 3.97 4.09
CA VAL A 66 11.79 4.20 4.81
C VAL A 66 12.64 2.94 4.75
N SER A 67 13.86 3.05 4.21
CA SER A 67 14.79 1.92 4.14
C SER A 67 15.06 1.33 5.53
N GLY A 68 14.99 -0.01 5.63
CA GLY A 68 15.17 -0.73 6.90
C GLY A 68 13.96 -0.73 7.82
N GLU A 69 12.83 -0.16 7.40
CA GLU A 69 11.60 -0.10 8.20
C GLU A 69 11.07 -1.48 8.53
N THR A 70 10.69 -1.67 9.79
CA THR A 70 9.96 -2.85 10.27
C THR A 70 8.49 -2.53 10.45
N THR A 71 7.65 -3.56 10.61
CA THR A 71 6.25 -3.35 10.95
C THR A 71 6.07 -2.57 12.26
N GLY A 72 6.98 -2.76 13.24
CA GLY A 72 6.98 -2.00 14.50
C GLY A 72 7.33 -0.53 14.32
N GLY A 73 8.30 -0.21 13.46
CA GLY A 73 8.62 1.16 13.07
C GLY A 73 7.45 1.82 12.33
N GLY A 74 6.84 1.08 11.39
CA GLY A 74 5.64 1.52 10.68
C GLY A 74 4.50 1.90 11.63
N VAL A 75 4.20 1.07 12.64
CA VAL A 75 3.19 1.39 13.67
C VAL A 75 3.48 2.71 14.36
N SER A 76 4.75 3.00 14.66
CA SER A 76 5.12 4.20 15.42
C SER A 76 4.84 5.51 14.69
N ARG A 77 4.83 5.52 13.36
CA ARG A 77 4.70 6.75 12.57
C ARG A 77 3.44 6.83 11.70
N ILE A 78 2.67 5.71 11.53
CA ILE A 78 1.54 5.67 10.61
C ILE A 78 0.51 6.78 10.87
N ASN A 79 0.11 6.98 12.13
CA ASN A 79 -0.89 7.98 12.46
C ASN A 79 -0.48 9.39 12.02
N LYS A 80 0.76 9.78 12.29
CA LYS A 80 1.28 11.09 11.86
C LYS A 80 1.24 11.25 10.35
N VAL A 81 1.68 10.24 9.61
CA VAL A 81 1.69 10.26 8.13
C VAL A 81 0.27 10.36 7.57
N LEU A 82 -0.69 9.60 8.11
CA LEU A 82 -2.08 9.64 7.69
C LEU A 82 -2.72 11.01 7.98
N ASP A 83 -2.44 11.60 9.13
CA ASP A 83 -2.99 12.92 9.53
C ASP A 83 -2.44 14.06 8.67
N GLU A 84 -1.16 13.97 8.27
CA GLU A 84 -0.49 14.96 7.41
C GLU A 84 -0.91 14.86 5.94
N LEU A 85 -0.95 13.64 5.38
CA LEU A 85 -1.16 13.43 3.95
C LEU A 85 -2.62 13.20 3.57
N LYS A 86 -3.45 12.69 4.49
CA LYS A 86 -4.87 12.37 4.29
C LYS A 86 -5.12 11.62 2.97
N PRO A 87 -4.45 10.49 2.73
CA PRO A 87 -4.55 9.77 1.47
C PRO A 87 -5.93 9.13 1.32
N SER A 88 -6.35 8.90 0.05
CA SER A 88 -7.57 8.12 -0.25
C SER A 88 -7.28 6.61 -0.14
N TYR A 89 -6.07 6.22 -0.49
CA TYR A 89 -5.61 4.83 -0.57
C TYR A 89 -4.24 4.67 0.08
N VAL A 90 -3.99 3.50 0.66
CA VAL A 90 -2.66 3.10 1.18
C VAL A 90 -2.25 1.77 0.55
N LEU A 91 -1.08 1.71 -0.07
CA LEU A 91 -0.38 0.47 -0.37
C LEU A 91 0.60 0.21 0.78
N LEU A 92 0.28 -0.78 1.62
CA LEU A 92 1.08 -1.18 2.77
C LEU A 92 2.04 -2.32 2.37
N GLU A 93 3.33 -2.02 2.33
CA GLU A 93 4.40 -2.91 1.89
C GLU A 93 5.47 -2.99 3.00
N LEU A 94 5.21 -3.74 4.08
CA LEU A 94 6.11 -3.89 5.22
C LEU A 94 6.14 -5.32 5.75
N GLY A 95 7.25 -5.68 6.36
CA GLY A 95 7.49 -6.97 7.02
C GLY A 95 8.73 -7.70 6.53
N GLY A 96 9.31 -7.32 5.39
CA GLY A 96 10.55 -7.87 4.89
C GLY A 96 11.69 -7.76 5.92
N ASN A 97 11.86 -6.59 6.49
CA ASN A 97 12.88 -6.33 7.52
C ASN A 97 12.62 -7.06 8.84
N ASP A 98 11.37 -7.29 9.20
CA ASP A 98 11.02 -8.13 10.36
C ASP A 98 11.48 -9.57 10.12
N ALA A 99 11.20 -10.09 8.93
CA ALA A 99 11.59 -11.44 8.56
C ALA A 99 13.11 -11.62 8.47
N LEU A 100 13.84 -10.68 7.88
CA LEU A 100 15.30 -10.67 7.85
C LEU A 100 15.93 -10.71 9.25
N ARG A 101 15.23 -10.16 10.24
CA ARG A 101 15.65 -10.17 11.66
C ARG A 101 15.07 -11.33 12.47
N GLY A 102 14.30 -12.22 11.85
CA GLY A 102 13.70 -13.38 12.51
C GLY A 102 12.61 -13.02 13.52
N TYR A 103 11.90 -11.91 13.33
CA TYR A 103 10.85 -11.49 14.25
C TYR A 103 9.66 -12.47 14.22
N PRO A 104 8.97 -12.65 15.36
CA PRO A 104 7.84 -13.57 15.43
C PRO A 104 6.71 -13.18 14.47
N PRO A 105 6.19 -14.11 13.63
CA PRO A 105 5.09 -13.85 12.71
C PRO A 105 3.83 -13.26 13.37
N ASP A 106 3.52 -13.68 14.61
CA ASP A 106 2.38 -13.13 15.36
C ASP A 106 2.53 -11.64 15.68
N LYS A 107 3.78 -11.17 15.88
CA LYS A 107 4.04 -9.76 16.10
C LYS A 107 3.86 -8.95 14.82
N ILE A 108 4.31 -9.49 13.70
CA ILE A 108 4.11 -8.90 12.37
C ILE A 108 2.62 -8.79 12.08
N TYR A 109 1.85 -9.85 12.33
CA TYR A 109 0.39 -9.84 12.20
C TYR A 109 -0.26 -8.70 13.01
N GLN A 110 0.07 -8.60 14.31
CA GLN A 110 -0.48 -7.56 15.18
C GLN A 110 -0.16 -6.14 14.68
N ASN A 111 1.08 -5.91 14.22
CA ASN A 111 1.52 -4.62 13.73
C ASN A 111 0.81 -4.24 12.42
N LEU A 112 0.69 -5.19 11.47
CA LEU A 112 -0.05 -4.96 10.21
C LEU A 112 -1.53 -4.65 10.50
N MET A 113 -2.19 -5.42 11.39
CA MET A 113 -3.56 -5.14 11.81
C MET A 113 -3.72 -3.76 12.43
N THR A 114 -2.75 -3.34 13.26
CA THR A 114 -2.77 -2.00 13.88
C THR A 114 -2.72 -0.89 12.83
N MET A 115 -1.84 -1.01 11.83
CA MET A 115 -1.72 -0.02 10.75
C MET A 115 -2.97 -0.01 9.86
N ILE A 116 -3.50 -1.17 9.51
CA ILE A 116 -4.72 -1.28 8.71
C ILE A 116 -5.91 -0.65 9.44
N ASN A 117 -6.07 -0.94 10.74
CA ASN A 117 -7.15 -0.34 11.52
C ASN A 117 -7.02 1.19 11.59
N ALA A 118 -5.81 1.73 11.77
CA ALA A 118 -5.58 3.17 11.74
C ALA A 118 -5.99 3.84 10.41
N CYS A 119 -5.82 3.14 9.29
CA CYS A 119 -6.31 3.58 7.99
C CYS A 119 -7.85 3.50 7.90
N LYS A 120 -8.42 2.36 8.28
CA LYS A 120 -9.87 2.12 8.21
C LYS A 120 -10.67 3.07 9.10
N ASP A 121 -10.17 3.40 10.28
CA ASP A 121 -10.77 4.37 11.21
C ASP A 121 -10.89 5.78 10.59
N ARG A 122 -10.09 6.06 9.55
CA ARG A 122 -10.11 7.29 8.75
C ARG A 122 -10.86 7.16 7.41
N GLY A 123 -11.48 6.01 7.15
CA GLY A 123 -12.16 5.72 5.88
C GLY A 123 -11.22 5.53 4.70
N ILE A 124 -9.94 5.22 4.95
CA ILE A 124 -8.91 5.03 3.92
C ILE A 124 -8.92 3.57 3.48
N GLU A 125 -8.98 3.34 2.17
CA GLU A 125 -8.88 2.00 1.59
C GLU A 125 -7.43 1.51 1.60
N VAL A 126 -7.22 0.24 1.96
CA VAL A 126 -5.88 -0.35 2.11
C VAL A 126 -5.68 -1.52 1.18
N PHE A 127 -4.58 -1.50 0.47
CA PHE A 127 -4.02 -2.62 -0.28
C PHE A 127 -2.83 -3.17 0.50
N LEU A 128 -2.88 -4.43 0.87
CA LEU A 128 -1.79 -5.09 1.60
C LEU A 128 -0.93 -5.85 0.58
N MET A 129 0.34 -5.50 0.46
CA MET A 129 1.30 -6.22 -0.37
C MET A 129 1.75 -7.50 0.32
N GLN A 130 1.62 -8.64 -0.35
CA GLN A 130 2.25 -9.89 0.08
C GLN A 130 3.77 -9.72 0.07
N ILE A 131 4.44 -10.13 1.14
CA ILE A 131 5.90 -10.24 1.17
C ILE A 131 6.29 -11.71 1.19
N LYS A 132 7.34 -12.06 0.45
CA LYS A 132 8.01 -13.37 0.51
C LYS A 132 9.45 -13.20 0.94
N ILE A 133 10.02 -14.25 1.52
CA ILE A 133 11.42 -14.25 1.98
C ILE A 133 12.20 -15.37 1.32
N LEU A 134 13.50 -15.22 1.33
CA LEU A 134 14.42 -16.23 0.80
C LEU A 134 14.31 -17.55 1.58
N PRO A 135 14.48 -18.70 0.91
CA PRO A 135 14.27 -20.02 1.53
C PRO A 135 15.27 -20.39 2.61
N ASN A 136 16.39 -19.66 2.74
CA ASN A 136 17.45 -19.88 3.73
C ASN A 136 17.03 -19.61 5.19
N TYR A 137 15.85 -19.00 5.44
CA TYR A 137 15.29 -18.79 6.79
C TYR A 137 14.60 -20.03 7.37
N GLY A 138 14.58 -21.13 6.64
CA GLY A 138 13.95 -22.38 7.03
C GLY A 138 12.45 -22.43 6.72
N LYS A 139 12.02 -23.56 6.15
CA LYS A 139 10.67 -23.74 5.61
C LYS A 139 9.56 -23.44 6.62
N ARG A 140 9.75 -23.78 7.90
CA ARG A 140 8.74 -23.53 8.94
C ARG A 140 8.49 -22.04 9.13
N TYR A 141 9.55 -21.24 9.30
CA TYR A 141 9.43 -19.80 9.48
C TYR A 141 8.89 -19.13 8.23
N GLN A 142 9.41 -19.48 7.06
CA GLN A 142 8.93 -18.99 5.78
C GLN A 142 7.41 -19.20 5.63
N THR A 143 6.92 -20.43 5.83
CA THR A 143 5.49 -20.72 5.72
C THR A 143 4.66 -19.92 6.74
N GLN A 144 5.12 -19.79 7.98
CA GLN A 144 4.43 -19.02 9.00
C GLN A 144 4.40 -17.53 8.65
N PHE A 145 5.54 -16.96 8.24
CA PHE A 145 5.65 -15.56 7.84
C PHE A 145 4.75 -15.24 6.64
N GLU A 146 4.87 -15.98 5.56
CA GLU A 146 4.10 -15.72 4.34
C GLU A 146 2.58 -15.87 4.58
N SER A 147 2.16 -16.77 5.48
CA SER A 147 0.76 -16.94 5.88
C SER A 147 0.19 -15.75 6.67
N VAL A 148 1.03 -14.86 7.21
CA VAL A 148 0.57 -13.67 7.95
C VAL A 148 -0.30 -12.79 7.07
N TYR A 149 0.14 -12.53 5.85
CA TYR A 149 -0.54 -11.58 4.95
C TYR A 149 -1.94 -12.05 4.55
N SER A 150 -2.09 -13.32 4.19
CA SER A 150 -3.42 -13.88 3.90
C SER A 150 -4.34 -13.86 5.12
N LYS A 151 -3.82 -14.16 6.32
CA LYS A 151 -4.57 -14.07 7.57
C LYS A 151 -5.01 -12.64 7.88
N VAL A 152 -4.10 -11.67 7.72
CA VAL A 152 -4.39 -10.25 7.91
C VAL A 152 -5.46 -9.79 6.92
N ALA A 153 -5.31 -10.12 5.64
CA ALA A 153 -6.26 -9.73 4.61
C ALA A 153 -7.66 -10.27 4.88
N VAL A 154 -7.77 -11.56 5.24
CA VAL A 154 -9.06 -12.19 5.61
C VAL A 154 -9.66 -11.55 6.86
N ALA A 155 -8.85 -11.32 7.91
CA ALA A 155 -9.33 -10.78 9.17
C ALA A 155 -9.75 -9.31 9.07
N SER A 156 -9.07 -8.52 8.23
CA SER A 156 -9.34 -7.09 8.06
C SER A 156 -10.27 -6.77 6.89
N GLY A 157 -10.46 -7.71 5.95
CA GLY A 157 -11.25 -7.49 4.73
C GLY A 157 -10.59 -6.55 3.73
N VAL A 158 -9.24 -6.42 3.76
CA VAL A 158 -8.50 -5.61 2.79
C VAL A 158 -8.05 -6.46 1.60
N THR A 159 -7.83 -5.81 0.46
CA THR A 159 -7.32 -6.48 -0.74
C THR A 159 -5.87 -6.87 -0.56
N LEU A 160 -5.56 -8.15 -0.75
CA LEU A 160 -4.19 -8.67 -0.78
C LEU A 160 -3.65 -8.58 -2.20
N ILE A 161 -2.57 -7.83 -2.37
CA ILE A 161 -1.82 -7.73 -3.63
C ILE A 161 -0.70 -8.78 -3.61
N PRO A 162 -0.51 -9.56 -4.69
CA PRO A 162 0.59 -10.53 -4.76
C PRO A 162 1.96 -9.87 -4.60
N PHE A 163 2.99 -10.67 -4.32
CA PHE A 163 4.35 -10.18 -4.11
C PHE A 163 4.93 -9.52 -5.37
N MET A 164 5.22 -8.24 -5.30
CA MET A 164 5.65 -7.45 -6.47
C MET A 164 7.03 -7.84 -7.03
N LEU A 165 7.83 -8.57 -6.26
CA LEU A 165 9.13 -9.05 -6.71
C LEU A 165 9.12 -10.53 -7.12
N GLU A 166 7.96 -11.17 -7.26
CA GLU A 166 7.86 -12.62 -7.56
C GLU A 166 8.71 -13.02 -8.77
N GLU A 167 8.62 -12.28 -9.86
CA GLU A 167 9.37 -12.56 -11.09
C GLU A 167 10.72 -11.83 -11.11
N VAL A 168 10.81 -10.67 -10.49
CA VAL A 168 12.02 -9.85 -10.44
C VAL A 168 13.12 -10.54 -9.64
N ALA A 169 12.80 -11.07 -8.45
CA ALA A 169 13.77 -11.70 -7.56
C ALA A 169 14.40 -12.99 -8.13
N LEU A 170 13.80 -13.59 -9.16
CA LEU A 170 14.33 -14.77 -9.84
C LEU A 170 15.37 -14.42 -10.91
N ASN A 171 15.43 -13.18 -11.35
CA ASN A 171 16.37 -12.71 -12.37
C ASN A 171 17.48 -11.86 -11.73
N LYS A 172 18.70 -12.39 -11.71
CA LYS A 172 19.86 -11.70 -11.14
C LYS A 172 20.21 -10.38 -11.84
N GLU A 173 19.85 -10.22 -13.10
CA GLU A 173 20.09 -8.98 -13.85
C GLU A 173 19.16 -7.83 -13.40
N LEU A 174 18.10 -8.15 -12.66
CA LEU A 174 17.15 -7.19 -12.11
C LEU A 174 17.40 -6.86 -10.63
N MET A 175 18.43 -7.46 -10.03
CA MET A 175 18.75 -7.30 -8.61
C MET A 175 20.13 -6.68 -8.44
N PHE A 176 20.32 -5.94 -7.35
CA PHE A 176 21.66 -5.60 -6.89
C PHE A 176 22.41 -6.84 -6.38
N ASP A 177 23.72 -6.73 -6.22
CA ASP A 177 24.59 -7.84 -5.78
C ASP A 177 24.23 -8.37 -4.37
N ASP A 178 23.48 -7.61 -3.58
CA ASP A 178 23.00 -8.05 -2.27
C ASP A 178 21.89 -9.13 -2.35
N GLY A 179 21.30 -9.33 -3.53
CA GLY A 179 20.24 -10.30 -3.78
C GLY A 179 18.93 -10.03 -3.06
N ILE A 180 18.75 -8.80 -2.53
CA ILE A 180 17.56 -8.37 -1.79
C ILE A 180 16.86 -7.23 -2.54
N HIS A 181 17.61 -6.24 -2.99
CA HIS A 181 17.05 -5.04 -3.59
C HIS A 181 17.02 -5.12 -5.11
N PRO A 182 15.89 -4.78 -5.75
CA PRO A 182 15.79 -4.65 -7.19
C PRO A 182 16.59 -3.43 -7.67
N ASN A 183 17.29 -3.57 -8.80
CA ASN A 183 18.05 -2.49 -9.42
C ASN A 183 17.18 -1.62 -10.33
N GLU A 184 17.78 -0.65 -11.03
CA GLU A 184 17.11 0.28 -11.94
C GLU A 184 16.32 -0.45 -13.05
N ALA A 185 16.86 -1.53 -13.61
CA ALA A 185 16.20 -2.27 -14.68
C ALA A 185 14.89 -2.95 -14.24
N ALA A 186 14.74 -3.21 -12.95
CA ALA A 186 13.52 -3.80 -12.37
C ALA A 186 12.40 -2.78 -12.18
N GLN A 187 12.71 -1.49 -12.04
CA GLN A 187 11.73 -0.49 -11.58
C GLN A 187 10.51 -0.36 -12.50
N PRO A 188 10.64 -0.32 -13.84
CA PRO A 188 9.50 -0.28 -14.74
C PRO A 188 8.62 -1.54 -14.66
N LEU A 189 9.20 -2.70 -14.37
CA LEU A 189 8.47 -3.97 -14.21
C LEU A 189 7.65 -3.96 -12.93
N ILE A 190 8.23 -3.50 -11.82
CA ILE A 190 7.54 -3.34 -10.53
C ILE A 190 6.39 -2.33 -10.68
N ALA A 191 6.65 -1.18 -11.29
CA ALA A 191 5.63 -0.17 -11.53
C ALA A 191 4.45 -0.70 -12.33
N LYS A 192 4.73 -1.44 -13.41
CA LYS A 192 3.71 -2.08 -14.24
C LYS A 192 2.90 -3.09 -13.43
N PHE A 193 3.55 -3.95 -12.66
CA PHE A 193 2.88 -4.93 -11.82
C PHE A 193 1.93 -4.25 -10.81
N VAL A 194 2.41 -3.21 -10.11
CA VAL A 194 1.60 -2.47 -9.13
C VAL A 194 0.45 -1.76 -9.81
N PHE A 195 0.68 -1.14 -10.97
CA PHE A 195 -0.37 -0.49 -11.77
C PHE A 195 -1.48 -1.47 -12.14
N GLU A 196 -1.14 -2.62 -12.73
CA GLU A 196 -2.12 -3.63 -13.13
C GLU A 196 -2.88 -4.22 -11.93
N SER A 197 -2.21 -4.32 -10.79
CA SER A 197 -2.82 -4.83 -9.55
C SER A 197 -3.79 -3.86 -8.89
N LEU A 198 -3.64 -2.55 -9.11
CA LEU A 198 -4.42 -1.52 -8.43
C LEU A 198 -5.47 -0.84 -9.31
N ARG A 199 -5.29 -0.79 -10.63
CA ARG A 199 -6.10 0.02 -11.55
C ARG A 199 -7.61 -0.24 -11.48
N GLU A 200 -8.04 -1.45 -11.15
CA GLU A 200 -9.46 -1.81 -11.07
C GLU A 200 -10.13 -1.31 -9.79
N TYR A 201 -9.35 -1.01 -8.75
CA TYR A 201 -9.83 -0.54 -7.46
C TYR A 201 -9.80 0.99 -7.33
N LEU A 202 -8.96 1.66 -8.11
CA LEU A 202 -8.76 3.11 -8.01
C LEU A 202 -9.79 3.86 -8.88
N LYS A 203 -10.37 4.91 -8.32
CA LYS A 203 -11.40 5.75 -8.95
C LYS A 203 -10.95 7.20 -9.04
#